data_7f316dfc462822ff7a06ffa4bcffe52c
#
_entry.id   7f316dfc462822ff7a06ffa4bcffe52c
#
_cell.length_a   1.000
_cell.length_b   1.000
_cell.length_c   1.000
_cell.angle_alpha   90.00
_cell.angle_beta   90.00
_cell.angle_gamma   90.00
#
_symmetry.space_group_name_H-M   'P 1'
#
loop_
_entity.id
_entity.type
_entity.pdbx_description
1 polymer ?
#
loop_
_entity_poly.entity_id
_entity_poly.type
_entity_poly.pdbx_seq_one_letter_code
_entity_poly.pdbx_strand_id
1 'polypeptide(L)'
;MNFLKHTRFVLLLALFALAGCETLTSLRQDFADKVFGREPPNPPAVLQEFQPSYTAKIDWSSNIGKTERYDYTPALDSSAVYASNAAGEIVKLDANNGRQIWRINIGEAISGGIGIGAGILMVGSKTGNVHAYDASGKPSK
;
A
#
# COMPACT_ATOMS: atom_id res chain seq x y z
N MET A 1 36.29 -14.63 -54.34
CA MET A 1 35.53 -13.41 -53.99
C MET A 1 34.07 -13.69 -53.59
N ASN A 2 33.61 -14.92 -53.61
CA ASN A 2 32.21 -15.27 -53.24
C ASN A 2 32.06 -15.76 -51.82
N PHE A 3 33.11 -16.20 -51.14
CA PHE A 3 33.06 -16.67 -49.76
C PHE A 3 32.67 -15.62 -48.76
N LEU A 4 33.15 -14.40 -48.94
CA LEU A 4 32.85 -13.25 -48.05
C LEU A 4 31.39 -12.79 -48.15
N LYS A 5 30.73 -12.98 -49.28
CA LYS A 5 29.31 -12.63 -49.48
C LYS A 5 28.40 -13.63 -48.77
N HIS A 6 28.71 -14.90 -48.77
CA HIS A 6 27.92 -15.93 -48.09
C HIS A 6 28.03 -15.82 -46.56
N THR A 7 29.25 -15.53 -46.06
CA THR A 7 29.44 -15.30 -44.60
C THR A 7 28.65 -14.11 -44.08
N ARG A 8 28.60 -13.01 -44.83
CA ARG A 8 27.79 -11.81 -44.45
C ARG A 8 26.29 -12.10 -44.51
N PHE A 9 25.84 -12.92 -45.45
CA PHE A 9 24.43 -13.29 -45.56
C PHE A 9 23.98 -14.22 -44.43
N VAL A 10 24.83 -15.17 -44.04
CA VAL A 10 24.57 -16.07 -42.90
C VAL A 10 24.59 -15.31 -41.58
N LEU A 11 25.49 -14.33 -41.42
CA LEU A 11 25.54 -13.49 -40.22
C LEU A 11 24.29 -12.59 -40.07
N LEU A 12 23.78 -12.04 -41.18
CA LEU A 12 22.53 -11.27 -41.22
C LEU A 12 21.30 -12.12 -40.89
N LEU A 13 21.26 -13.36 -41.41
CA LEU A 13 20.18 -14.31 -41.10
C LEU A 13 20.20 -14.72 -39.60
N ALA A 14 21.39 -14.91 -39.03
CA ALA A 14 21.55 -15.23 -37.60
C ALA A 14 21.14 -14.07 -36.67
N LEU A 15 21.43 -12.81 -37.06
CA LEU A 15 20.96 -11.65 -36.33
C LEU A 15 19.42 -11.50 -36.35
N PHE A 16 18.78 -11.84 -37.45
CA PHE A 16 17.31 -11.81 -37.55
C PHE A 16 16.65 -12.93 -36.73
N ALA A 17 17.30 -14.04 -36.50
CA ALA A 17 16.78 -15.15 -35.69
C ALA A 17 16.84 -14.87 -34.18
N LEU A 18 17.74 -13.99 -33.72
CA LEU A 18 17.88 -13.64 -32.31
C LEU A 18 16.92 -12.51 -31.82
N ALA A 19 16.34 -11.76 -32.74
CA ALA A 19 15.45 -10.65 -32.42
C ALA A 19 13.96 -11.03 -32.34
N GLY A 20 13.59 -12.29 -32.43
CA GLY A 20 12.26 -12.69 -32.90
C GLY A 20 11.33 -13.45 -31.96
N CYS A 21 11.64 -13.76 -30.70
CA CYS A 21 10.73 -14.64 -29.96
C CYS A 21 9.64 -13.89 -29.16
N GLU A 22 9.86 -12.72 -28.68
CA GLU A 22 8.83 -12.01 -27.88
C GLU A 22 7.90 -11.12 -28.71
N THR A 23 8.44 -10.45 -29.72
CA THR A 23 7.64 -9.57 -30.60
C THR A 23 6.70 -10.32 -31.54
N LEU A 24 7.05 -11.52 -31.95
CA LEU A 24 6.19 -12.34 -32.84
C LEU A 24 5.04 -13.02 -32.08
N THR A 25 5.21 -13.33 -30.81
CA THR A 25 4.13 -13.90 -29.98
C THR A 25 3.08 -12.87 -29.63
N SER A 26 3.48 -11.64 -29.28
CA SER A 26 2.53 -10.55 -28.99
C SER A 26 1.75 -10.13 -30.25
N LEU A 27 2.42 -9.97 -31.39
CA LEU A 27 1.75 -9.68 -32.66
C LEU A 27 0.79 -10.78 -33.09
N ARG A 28 1.12 -12.04 -32.85
CA ARG A 28 0.25 -13.17 -33.18
C ARG A 28 -0.95 -13.28 -32.25
N GLN A 29 -0.78 -12.95 -30.96
CA GLN A 29 -1.89 -12.87 -30.01
C GLN A 29 -2.82 -11.70 -30.33
N ASP A 30 -2.28 -10.48 -30.53
CA ASP A 30 -3.09 -9.31 -30.90
C ASP A 30 -3.84 -9.51 -32.22
N PHE A 31 -3.23 -10.19 -33.19
CA PHE A 31 -3.88 -10.49 -34.47
C PHE A 31 -4.96 -11.57 -34.31
N ALA A 32 -4.72 -12.59 -33.51
CA ALA A 32 -5.68 -13.64 -33.24
C ALA A 32 -6.90 -13.10 -32.48
N ASP A 33 -6.70 -12.26 -31.48
CA ASP A 33 -7.77 -11.66 -30.67
C ASP A 33 -8.60 -10.67 -31.52
N LYS A 34 -7.95 -9.94 -32.43
CA LYS A 34 -8.63 -8.98 -33.31
C LYS A 34 -9.39 -9.63 -34.48
N VAL A 35 -8.90 -10.76 -34.99
CA VAL A 35 -9.51 -11.46 -36.15
C VAL A 35 -10.54 -12.50 -35.71
N PHE A 36 -10.30 -13.17 -34.59
CA PHE A 36 -11.19 -14.24 -34.11
C PHE A 36 -12.15 -13.81 -33.00
N GLY A 37 -12.12 -12.51 -32.62
CA GLY A 37 -13.08 -11.95 -31.64
C GLY A 37 -13.11 -12.73 -30.32
N ARG A 38 -11.96 -13.25 -29.86
CA ARG A 38 -11.90 -13.90 -28.54
C ARG A 38 -12.00 -12.85 -27.47
N GLU A 39 -13.20 -12.62 -27.01
CA GLU A 39 -13.39 -11.94 -25.72
C GLU A 39 -12.69 -12.77 -24.63
N PRO A 40 -12.01 -12.11 -23.68
CA PRO A 40 -11.43 -12.81 -22.54
C PRO A 40 -12.52 -13.67 -21.89
N PRO A 41 -12.20 -14.90 -21.43
CA PRO A 41 -13.19 -15.85 -20.91
C PRO A 41 -14.02 -15.32 -19.73
N ASN A 42 -13.58 -14.25 -19.09
CA ASN A 42 -14.31 -13.49 -18.06
C ASN A 42 -14.06 -11.99 -18.27
N PRO A 43 -14.77 -11.31 -19.15
CA PRO A 43 -14.68 -9.87 -19.25
C PRO A 43 -15.09 -9.26 -17.90
N PRO A 44 -14.39 -8.18 -17.44
CA PRO A 44 -14.80 -7.46 -16.25
C PRO A 44 -16.27 -7.07 -16.35
N ALA A 45 -17.03 -7.31 -15.28
CA ALA A 45 -18.43 -6.89 -15.24
C ALA A 45 -18.54 -5.38 -15.47
N VAL A 46 -19.48 -4.98 -16.30
CA VAL A 46 -19.75 -3.55 -16.51
C VAL A 46 -20.24 -2.97 -15.18
N LEU A 47 -19.54 -1.96 -14.68
CA LEU A 47 -19.99 -1.22 -13.51
C LEU A 47 -21.32 -0.54 -13.84
N GLN A 48 -22.34 -0.87 -13.06
CA GLN A 48 -23.61 -0.15 -13.17
C GLN A 48 -23.48 1.23 -12.52
N GLU A 49 -23.95 2.25 -13.20
CA GLU A 49 -24.05 3.57 -12.60
C GLU A 49 -25.01 3.51 -11.41
N PHE A 50 -24.56 3.94 -10.25
CA PHE A 50 -25.38 4.04 -9.05
C PHE A 50 -25.41 5.48 -8.55
N GLN A 51 -26.54 5.88 -7.99
CA GLN A 51 -26.65 7.15 -7.30
C GLN A 51 -26.10 6.97 -5.88
N PRO A 52 -25.03 7.69 -5.49
CA PRO A 52 -24.49 7.57 -4.15
C PRO A 52 -25.51 8.04 -3.11
N SER A 53 -25.83 7.18 -2.15
CA SER A 53 -26.75 7.50 -1.06
C SER A 53 -26.12 8.43 -0.02
N TYR A 54 -24.78 8.49 0.04
CA TYR A 54 -24.02 9.30 0.97
C TYR A 54 -22.82 9.94 0.29
N THR A 55 -22.51 11.16 0.69
CA THR A 55 -21.28 11.85 0.29
C THR A 55 -20.31 11.85 1.46
N ALA A 56 -19.18 11.19 1.31
CA ALA A 56 -18.10 11.25 2.29
C ALA A 56 -17.43 12.62 2.25
N LYS A 57 -17.21 13.21 3.41
CA LYS A 57 -16.54 14.50 3.57
C LYS A 57 -15.44 14.34 4.62
N ILE A 58 -14.29 14.99 4.41
CA ILE A 58 -13.23 15.06 5.42
C ILE A 58 -13.56 16.21 6.36
N ASP A 59 -13.86 15.91 7.63
CA ASP A 59 -14.13 16.92 8.64
C ASP A 59 -12.86 17.55 9.20
N TRP A 60 -11.82 16.74 9.39
CA TRP A 60 -10.51 17.21 9.83
C TRP A 60 -9.38 16.25 9.37
N SER A 61 -8.16 16.72 9.42
CA SER A 61 -6.95 15.92 9.21
C SER A 61 -5.86 16.35 10.17
N SER A 62 -4.99 15.41 10.57
CA SER A 62 -3.87 15.69 11.46
C SER A 62 -2.63 14.95 11.00
N ASN A 63 -1.48 15.63 11.07
CA ASN A 63 -0.19 15.01 10.73
C ASN A 63 0.43 14.40 11.99
N ILE A 64 0.57 13.08 12.00
CA ILE A 64 1.12 12.32 13.13
C ILE A 64 2.57 11.90 12.92
N GLY A 65 3.20 12.28 11.82
CA GLY A 65 4.56 11.90 11.46
C GLY A 65 4.63 10.84 10.36
N LYS A 66 5.80 10.24 10.16
CA LYS A 66 6.06 9.26 9.10
C LYS A 66 5.70 7.86 9.54
N THR A 67 5.11 7.11 8.62
CA THR A 67 4.98 5.65 8.69
C THR A 67 6.08 5.01 7.83
N GLU A 68 6.41 3.77 8.15
CA GLU A 68 7.29 2.94 7.32
C GLU A 68 6.47 1.82 6.67
N ARG A 69 7.09 0.67 6.44
CA ARG A 69 6.47 -0.52 5.81
C ARG A 69 5.42 -1.24 6.67
N TYR A 70 5.20 -0.80 7.90
CA TYR A 70 4.24 -1.41 8.81
C TYR A 70 2.90 -0.67 8.76
N ASP A 71 1.86 -1.36 9.16
CA ASP A 71 0.51 -0.83 9.21
C ASP A 71 0.28 -0.13 10.56
N TYR A 72 0.08 1.18 10.51
CA TYR A 72 -0.15 2.02 11.70
C TYR A 72 -1.63 2.35 11.83
N THR A 73 -2.45 1.32 12.00
CA THR A 73 -3.90 1.50 12.17
C THR A 73 -4.19 2.29 13.45
N PRO A 74 -4.93 3.39 13.36
CA PRO A 74 -5.36 4.15 14.54
C PRO A 74 -6.42 3.38 15.33
N ALA A 75 -6.48 3.64 16.64
CA ALA A 75 -7.52 3.16 17.51
C ALA A 75 -8.46 4.30 17.90
N LEU A 76 -9.75 3.99 18.08
CA LEU A 76 -10.78 4.94 18.49
C LEU A 76 -11.42 4.51 19.80
N ASP A 77 -11.68 5.49 20.66
CA ASP A 77 -12.67 5.38 21.72
C ASP A 77 -13.83 6.36 21.47
N SER A 78 -14.73 6.51 22.42
CA SER A 78 -15.92 7.38 22.26
C SER A 78 -15.59 8.85 22.02
N SER A 79 -14.40 9.34 22.35
CA SER A 79 -14.05 10.77 22.35
C SER A 79 -12.70 11.09 21.70
N ALA A 80 -11.87 10.07 21.44
CA ALA A 80 -10.51 10.29 20.99
C ALA A 80 -10.06 9.28 19.93
N VAL A 81 -9.14 9.72 19.09
CA VAL A 81 -8.38 8.92 18.16
C VAL A 81 -6.95 8.81 18.68
N TYR A 82 -6.44 7.60 18.74
CA TYR A 82 -5.05 7.31 19.11
C TYR A 82 -4.31 6.83 17.89
N ALA A 83 -3.17 7.40 17.62
CA ALA A 83 -2.34 7.02 16.47
C ALA A 83 -0.87 6.95 16.86
N SER A 84 -0.10 6.12 16.17
CA SER A 84 1.33 5.97 16.36
C SER A 84 2.10 6.22 15.07
N ASN A 85 3.40 6.45 15.19
CA ASN A 85 4.29 6.57 14.05
C ASN A 85 5.57 5.73 14.21
N ALA A 86 6.35 5.64 13.14
CA ALA A 86 7.57 4.84 13.12
C ALA A 86 8.68 5.34 14.08
N ALA A 87 8.64 6.61 14.46
CA ALA A 87 9.62 7.21 15.38
C ALA A 87 9.37 6.90 16.86
N GLY A 88 8.34 6.11 17.17
CA GLY A 88 8.03 5.75 18.56
C GLY A 88 7.08 6.73 19.25
N GLU A 89 6.41 7.60 18.50
CA GLU A 89 5.46 8.52 19.08
C GLU A 89 4.03 7.94 19.08
N ILE A 90 3.31 8.21 20.13
CA ILE A 90 1.87 7.98 20.25
C ILE A 90 1.20 9.34 20.46
N VAL A 91 0.15 9.60 19.71
CA VAL A 91 -0.65 10.83 19.87
C VAL A 91 -2.10 10.51 20.18
N LYS A 92 -2.69 11.29 21.06
CA LYS A 92 -4.14 11.33 21.31
C LYS A 92 -4.71 12.59 20.69
N LEU A 93 -5.72 12.41 19.85
CA LEU A 93 -6.43 13.50 19.17
C LEU A 93 -7.89 13.51 19.62
N ASP A 94 -8.48 14.67 19.69
CA ASP A 94 -9.92 14.84 19.87
C ASP A 94 -10.64 14.32 18.61
N ALA A 95 -11.59 13.42 18.79
CA ALA A 95 -12.28 12.78 17.66
C ALA A 95 -13.15 13.75 16.84
N ASN A 96 -13.61 14.87 17.44
CA ASN A 96 -14.49 15.82 16.77
C ASN A 96 -13.77 16.82 15.88
N ASN A 97 -12.52 17.18 16.22
CA ASN A 97 -11.83 18.28 15.55
C ASN A 97 -10.35 18.00 15.22
N GLY A 98 -9.83 16.81 15.56
CA GLY A 98 -8.45 16.42 15.28
C GLY A 98 -7.38 17.15 16.10
N ARG A 99 -7.78 17.95 17.11
CA ARG A 99 -6.82 18.67 17.96
C ARG A 99 -6.03 17.69 18.83
N GLN A 100 -4.72 17.86 18.86
CA GLN A 100 -3.84 17.05 19.71
C GLN A 100 -4.12 17.33 21.19
N ILE A 101 -4.46 16.28 21.94
CA ILE A 101 -4.67 16.33 23.39
C ILE A 101 -3.32 16.10 24.08
N TRP A 102 -2.61 15.05 23.71
CA TRP A 102 -1.25 14.78 24.18
C TRP A 102 -0.43 14.01 23.14
N ARG A 103 0.88 14.02 23.32
CA ARG A 103 1.86 13.21 22.54
C ARG A 103 2.91 12.70 23.52
N ILE A 104 3.26 11.42 23.40
CA ILE A 104 4.34 10.77 24.14
C ILE A 104 5.27 10.05 23.17
N ASN A 105 6.51 9.79 23.62
CA ASN A 105 7.45 8.97 22.90
C ASN A 105 7.82 7.77 23.78
N ILE A 106 7.73 6.54 23.26
CA ILE A 106 8.00 5.32 24.01
C ILE A 106 9.51 5.00 24.09
N GLY A 107 10.36 5.76 23.39
CA GLY A 107 11.81 5.54 23.34
C GLY A 107 12.25 4.45 22.38
N GLU A 108 11.34 3.79 21.71
CA GLU A 108 11.61 2.72 20.75
C GLU A 108 10.80 2.93 19.46
N ALA A 109 11.33 2.45 18.34
CA ALA A 109 10.59 2.47 17.08
C ALA A 109 9.40 1.50 17.14
N ILE A 110 8.21 2.00 16.78
CA ILE A 110 6.97 1.23 16.76
C ILE A 110 6.89 0.40 15.47
N SER A 111 6.33 -0.79 15.55
CA SER A 111 6.17 -1.73 14.43
C SER A 111 4.73 -1.98 14.01
N GLY A 112 3.77 -1.22 14.50
CA GLY A 112 2.36 -1.43 14.15
C GLY A 112 1.42 -0.37 14.70
N GLY A 113 0.13 -0.63 14.55
CA GLY A 113 -0.93 0.21 15.08
C GLY A 113 -1.09 0.11 16.59
N ILE A 114 -2.06 0.85 17.11
CA ILE A 114 -2.40 0.90 18.52
C ILE A 114 -3.63 0.02 18.77
N GLY A 115 -3.55 -0.81 19.84
CA GLY A 115 -4.72 -1.44 20.42
C GLY A 115 -5.22 -0.64 21.60
N ILE A 116 -6.55 -0.52 21.75
CA ILE A 116 -7.19 0.05 22.94
C ILE A 116 -8.26 -0.89 23.49
N GLY A 117 -8.28 -1.07 24.79
CA GLY A 117 -9.29 -1.86 25.48
C GLY A 117 -9.25 -1.60 26.97
N ALA A 118 -10.43 -1.53 27.61
CA ALA A 118 -10.58 -1.26 29.05
C ALA A 118 -9.78 -0.04 29.55
N GLY A 119 -9.66 1.00 28.72
CA GLY A 119 -8.89 2.21 29.04
C GLY A 119 -7.37 2.08 28.96
N ILE A 120 -6.87 0.94 28.46
CA ILE A 120 -5.44 0.69 28.27
C ILE A 120 -5.10 0.73 26.79
N LEU A 121 -4.05 1.48 26.45
CA LEU A 121 -3.43 1.54 25.15
C LEU A 121 -2.26 0.56 25.12
N MET A 122 -2.14 -0.22 24.04
CA MET A 122 -1.02 -1.13 23.83
C MET A 122 -0.41 -0.89 22.45
N VAL A 123 0.90 -0.95 22.38
CA VAL A 123 1.66 -0.80 21.14
C VAL A 123 2.89 -1.71 21.16
N GLY A 124 3.20 -2.31 20.00
CA GLY A 124 4.38 -3.16 19.81
C GLY A 124 5.55 -2.37 19.23
N SER A 125 6.75 -2.59 19.78
CA SER A 125 7.99 -2.04 19.24
C SER A 125 8.67 -2.98 18.25
N LYS A 126 9.60 -2.46 17.44
CA LYS A 126 10.43 -3.27 16.52
C LYS A 126 11.37 -4.22 17.25
N THR A 127 11.64 -3.99 18.52
CA THR A 127 12.48 -4.85 19.38
C THR A 127 11.72 -6.01 20.00
N GLY A 128 10.38 -6.09 19.76
CA GLY A 128 9.51 -7.14 20.27
C GLY A 128 8.89 -6.83 21.64
N ASN A 129 9.10 -5.63 22.17
CA ASN A 129 8.47 -5.20 23.42
C ASN A 129 7.03 -4.75 23.19
N VAL A 130 6.18 -4.94 24.21
CA VAL A 130 4.82 -4.39 24.25
C VAL A 130 4.79 -3.33 25.35
N HIS A 131 4.40 -2.12 24.97
CA HIS A 131 4.25 -0.99 25.88
C HIS A 131 2.78 -0.75 26.15
N ALA A 132 2.43 -0.57 27.41
CA ALA A 132 1.05 -0.29 27.84
C ALA A 132 0.98 1.08 28.53
N TYR A 133 -0.06 1.83 28.22
CA TYR A 133 -0.32 3.18 28.75
C TYR A 133 -1.80 3.31 29.13
N ASP A 134 -2.10 4.15 30.09
CA ASP A 134 -3.47 4.54 30.36
C ASP A 134 -3.96 5.61 29.36
N ALA A 135 -5.25 5.95 29.41
CA ALA A 135 -5.84 6.95 28.53
C ALA A 135 -5.29 8.37 28.72
N SER A 136 -4.50 8.63 29.79
CA SER A 136 -3.79 9.89 30.02
C SER A 136 -2.37 9.89 29.46
N GLY A 137 -1.90 8.76 28.91
CA GLY A 137 -0.55 8.60 28.35
C GLY A 137 0.51 8.24 29.40
N LYS A 138 0.12 7.82 30.58
CA LYS A 138 1.04 7.32 31.62
C LYS A 138 1.27 5.82 31.45
N PRO A 139 2.51 5.33 31.66
CA PRO A 139 2.79 3.90 31.62
C PRO A 139 1.87 3.13 32.57
N SER A 140 1.22 2.10 32.05
CA SER A 140 0.44 1.16 32.85
C SER A 140 1.38 0.05 33.36
N LYS A 141 1.28 -0.29 34.62
CA LYS A 141 2.07 -1.38 35.22
C LYS A 141 1.44 -2.72 34.95
#